data_ea95038e22faa26cf99457a41005cdeb
#
_entry.id   ea95038e22faa26cf99457a41005cdeb
#
_cell.length_a   1.000
_cell.length_b   1.000
_cell.length_c   1.000
_cell.angle_alpha   90.00
_cell.angle_beta   90.00
_cell.angle_gamma   90.00
#
_symmetry.space_group_name_H-M   'P 1'
#
loop_
_entity.id
_entity.type
_entity.pdbx_description
1 polymer ?
#
loop_
_entity_poly.entity_id
_entity_poly.type
_entity_poly.pdbx_seq_one_letter_code
_entity_poly.pdbx_strand_id
1 'polypeptide(L)'
;MKHITAIQPLPGYKLKLRFDDGVEGVVDLSAEVGKGVFAAWNDVAHFNRVRISDFGGPVWDGEIDLCADALYMEVTGKTLEQMFPNWKPEGTHA
;
A
#
# COMPACT_ATOMS: atom_id res chain seq x y z
N MET A 1 -1.57 3.44 -13.50
CA MET A 1 -1.86 3.14 -12.08
C MET A 1 -1.54 1.69 -11.80
N LYS A 2 -0.88 1.43 -10.70
CA LYS A 2 -0.51 0.07 -10.33
C LYS A 2 -1.67 -0.66 -9.68
N HIS A 3 -1.74 -1.97 -9.91
CA HIS A 3 -2.72 -2.82 -9.26
C HIS A 3 -2.02 -3.97 -8.57
N ILE A 4 -2.45 -4.27 -7.36
CA ILE A 4 -1.97 -5.41 -6.61
C ILE A 4 -2.75 -6.63 -7.08
N THR A 5 -2.03 -7.72 -7.42
CA THR A 5 -2.64 -8.96 -7.89
C THR A 5 -2.64 -10.04 -6.82
N ALA A 6 -1.79 -9.91 -5.79
CA ALA A 6 -1.78 -10.83 -4.67
C ALA A 6 -1.34 -10.07 -3.42
N ILE A 7 -1.95 -10.42 -2.29
CA ILE A 7 -1.65 -9.79 -1.02
C ILE A 7 -1.71 -10.85 0.08
N GLN A 8 -0.73 -10.79 0.98
CA GLN A 8 -0.67 -11.73 2.10
C GLN A 8 -0.25 -10.97 3.35
N PRO A 9 -1.09 -10.96 4.40
CA PRO A 9 -0.67 -10.39 5.68
C PRO A 9 0.35 -11.30 6.35
N LEU A 10 1.36 -10.67 6.95
CA LEU A 10 2.44 -11.37 7.63
C LEU A 10 2.49 -10.91 9.09
N PRO A 11 3.11 -11.70 9.98
CA PRO A 11 3.30 -11.29 11.36
C PRO A 11 4.05 -9.96 11.46
N GLY A 12 3.71 -9.17 12.47
CA GLY A 12 4.36 -7.88 12.67
C GLY A 12 3.78 -6.75 11.83
N TYR A 13 2.54 -6.89 11.36
CA TYR A 13 1.84 -5.86 10.57
C TYR A 13 2.56 -5.56 9.27
N LYS A 14 2.98 -6.60 8.59
CA LYS A 14 3.59 -6.51 7.27
C LYS A 14 2.66 -7.08 6.23
N LEU A 15 2.80 -6.60 5.00
CA LEU A 15 2.06 -7.14 3.85
C LEU A 15 3.05 -7.55 2.78
N LYS A 16 2.91 -8.78 2.31
CA LYS A 16 3.61 -9.22 1.11
C LYS A 16 2.72 -8.92 -0.07
N LEU A 17 3.25 -8.19 -1.03
CA LEU A 17 2.49 -7.68 -2.17
C LEU A 17 3.11 -8.15 -3.47
N ARG A 18 2.24 -8.45 -4.43
CA ARG A 18 2.64 -8.65 -5.81
C ARG A 18 1.82 -7.72 -6.68
N PHE A 19 2.49 -7.05 -7.59
CA PHE A 19 1.86 -6.08 -8.49
C PHE A 19 1.65 -6.70 -9.87
N ASP A 20 0.84 -6.02 -10.67
CA ASP A 20 0.45 -6.48 -12.01
C ASP A 20 1.61 -6.56 -12.99
N ASP A 21 2.72 -5.90 -12.71
CA ASP A 21 3.94 -6.00 -13.51
C ASP A 21 4.89 -7.10 -13.01
N GLY A 22 4.47 -7.89 -12.02
CA GLY A 22 5.28 -8.96 -11.46
C GLY A 22 6.21 -8.57 -10.34
N VAL A 23 6.29 -7.29 -10.00
CA VAL A 23 7.11 -6.84 -8.87
C VAL A 23 6.50 -7.34 -7.57
N GLU A 24 7.35 -7.85 -6.69
CA GLU A 24 6.95 -8.32 -5.36
C GLU A 24 7.79 -7.64 -4.29
N GLY A 25 7.21 -7.51 -3.11
CA GLY A 25 7.93 -6.97 -1.97
C GLY A 25 7.08 -6.99 -0.72
N VAL A 26 7.71 -6.61 0.39
CA VAL A 26 7.05 -6.57 1.69
C VAL A 26 7.07 -5.13 2.18
N VAL A 27 5.92 -4.66 2.64
CA VAL A 27 5.81 -3.35 3.29
C VAL A 27 5.55 -3.57 4.77
N ASP A 28 6.13 -2.73 5.61
CA ASP A 28 5.98 -2.77 7.06
C ASP A 28 5.07 -1.63 7.47
N LEU A 29 3.89 -1.98 7.98
CA LEU A 29 2.89 -1.01 8.40
C LEU A 29 2.81 -0.89 9.93
N SER A 30 3.75 -1.48 10.65
CA SER A 30 3.71 -1.49 12.11
C SER A 30 3.73 -0.08 12.72
N ALA A 31 4.39 0.86 12.07
CA ALA A 31 4.47 2.24 12.56
C ALA A 31 3.12 2.96 12.54
N GLU A 32 2.17 2.48 11.73
CA GLU A 32 0.87 3.11 11.61
C GLU A 32 -0.16 2.58 12.62
N VAL A 33 0.10 1.42 13.21
CA VAL A 33 -0.86 0.76 14.10
C VAL A 33 -1.20 1.67 15.27
N GLY A 34 -2.49 1.83 15.51
CA GLY A 34 -2.98 2.65 16.63
C GLY A 34 -3.17 4.12 16.30
N LYS A 35 -2.78 4.57 15.11
CA LYS A 35 -2.90 5.98 14.72
C LYS A 35 -4.18 6.20 13.90
N GLY A 36 -5.06 7.09 14.37
CA GLY A 36 -6.28 7.43 13.66
C GLY A 36 -7.10 6.19 13.29
N VAL A 37 -7.47 6.07 12.02
CA VAL A 37 -8.27 4.91 11.54
C VAL A 37 -7.53 3.59 11.73
N PHE A 38 -6.21 3.61 11.82
CA PHE A 38 -5.41 2.40 12.00
C PHE A 38 -5.49 1.83 13.42
N ALA A 39 -6.23 2.47 14.32
CA ALA A 39 -6.51 1.90 15.61
C ALA A 39 -7.25 0.55 15.50
N ALA A 40 -7.99 0.34 14.41
CA ALA A 40 -8.66 -0.93 14.14
C ALA A 40 -7.65 -2.10 14.04
N TRP A 41 -6.42 -1.82 13.66
CA TRP A 41 -5.39 -2.86 13.54
C TRP A 41 -4.82 -3.31 14.88
N ASN A 42 -5.21 -2.67 15.99
CA ASN A 42 -4.89 -3.21 17.31
C ASN A 42 -5.46 -4.61 17.47
N ASP A 43 -6.51 -4.93 16.70
CA ASP A 43 -6.97 -6.30 16.54
C ASP A 43 -6.27 -6.90 15.32
N VAL A 44 -5.33 -7.80 15.57
CA VAL A 44 -4.58 -8.47 14.50
C VAL A 44 -5.50 -9.17 13.51
N ALA A 45 -6.61 -9.73 13.99
CA ALA A 45 -7.56 -10.38 13.11
C ALA A 45 -8.15 -9.40 12.09
N HIS A 46 -8.34 -8.14 12.48
CA HIS A 46 -8.80 -7.12 11.54
C HIS A 46 -7.75 -6.86 10.46
N PHE A 47 -6.50 -6.71 10.85
CA PHE A 47 -5.40 -6.52 9.89
C PHE A 47 -5.33 -7.69 8.90
N ASN A 48 -5.53 -8.91 9.38
CA ASN A 48 -5.42 -10.10 8.55
C ASN A 48 -6.58 -10.26 7.56
N ARG A 49 -7.64 -9.45 7.68
CA ARG A 49 -8.78 -9.50 6.77
C ARG A 49 -8.61 -8.58 5.55
N VAL A 50 -7.40 -8.16 5.27
CA VAL A 50 -7.11 -7.30 4.12
C VAL A 50 -7.58 -7.94 2.82
N ARG A 51 -8.10 -7.13 1.91
CA ARG A 51 -8.54 -7.56 0.58
C ARG A 51 -7.96 -6.61 -0.47
N ILE A 52 -7.99 -7.04 -1.72
CA ILE A 52 -7.65 -6.19 -2.84
C ILE A 52 -8.94 -5.51 -3.30
N SER A 53 -8.93 -4.18 -3.32
CA SER A 53 -10.10 -3.40 -3.73
C SER A 53 -10.23 -3.34 -5.25
N ASP A 54 -11.37 -2.85 -5.72
CA ASP A 54 -11.61 -2.68 -7.15
C ASP A 54 -10.64 -1.68 -7.80
N PHE A 55 -10.10 -0.75 -7.02
CA PHE A 55 -9.10 0.19 -7.53
C PHE A 55 -7.66 -0.32 -7.40
N GLY A 56 -7.48 -1.56 -6.98
CA GLY A 56 -6.18 -2.23 -7.00
C GLY A 56 -5.33 -2.10 -5.75
N GLY A 57 -5.77 -1.34 -4.76
CA GLY A 57 -5.04 -1.18 -3.50
C GLY A 57 -5.62 -2.03 -2.38
N PRO A 58 -4.90 -2.17 -1.26
CA PRO A 58 -5.43 -2.91 -0.11
C PRO A 58 -6.58 -2.18 0.55
N VAL A 59 -7.56 -2.93 1.04
CA VAL A 59 -8.71 -2.37 1.75
C VAL A 59 -9.08 -3.28 2.92
N TRP A 60 -9.55 -2.66 4.01
CA TRP A 60 -10.00 -3.35 5.22
C TRP A 60 -11.41 -2.88 5.55
N ASP A 61 -12.39 -3.76 5.41
CA ASP A 61 -13.79 -3.55 5.80
C ASP A 61 -14.39 -2.21 5.34
N GLY A 62 -13.84 -1.64 4.26
CA GLY A 62 -14.36 -0.41 3.68
C GLY A 62 -13.97 0.88 4.40
N GLU A 63 -13.29 0.80 5.54
CA GLU A 63 -12.90 1.98 6.32
C GLU A 63 -11.46 2.41 6.08
N ILE A 64 -10.57 1.45 5.84
CA ILE A 64 -9.16 1.70 5.63
C ILE A 64 -8.81 1.25 4.24
N ASP A 65 -8.20 2.13 3.47
CA ASP A 65 -7.66 1.77 2.16
C ASP A 65 -6.30 2.43 1.98
N LEU A 66 -5.48 1.82 1.14
CA LEU A 66 -4.16 2.34 0.83
C LEU A 66 -3.99 2.40 -0.68
N CYS A 67 -3.16 3.33 -1.13
CA CYS A 67 -2.91 3.52 -2.54
C CYS A 67 -1.87 2.51 -3.04
N ALA A 68 -2.21 1.78 -4.09
CA ALA A 68 -1.28 0.81 -4.68
C ALA A 68 -0.02 1.49 -5.21
N ASP A 69 -0.13 2.68 -5.79
CA ASP A 69 1.03 3.41 -6.30
C ASP A 69 2.00 3.78 -5.18
N ALA A 70 1.47 4.22 -4.04
CA ALA A 70 2.30 4.58 -2.89
C ALA A 70 3.06 3.35 -2.37
N LEU A 71 2.39 2.21 -2.30
CA LEU A 71 3.01 0.97 -1.85
C LEU A 71 4.04 0.47 -2.87
N TYR A 72 3.77 0.64 -4.15
CA TYR A 72 4.72 0.30 -5.20
C TYR A 72 6.01 1.12 -5.05
N MET A 73 5.88 2.41 -4.78
CA MET A 73 7.04 3.26 -4.54
C MET A 73 7.83 2.78 -3.32
N GLU A 74 7.15 2.39 -2.27
CA GLU A 74 7.80 1.88 -1.07
C GLU A 74 8.54 0.58 -1.33
N VAL A 75 7.93 -0.33 -2.07
CA VAL A 75 8.54 -1.63 -2.39
C VAL A 75 9.75 -1.47 -3.29
N THR A 76 9.66 -0.60 -4.29
CA THR A 76 10.71 -0.47 -5.31
C THR A 76 11.72 0.63 -5.01
N GLY A 77 11.40 1.53 -4.09
CA GLY A 77 12.21 2.72 -3.85
C GLY A 77 12.10 3.77 -4.93
N LYS A 78 11.18 3.59 -5.87
CA LYS A 78 11.01 4.56 -6.96
C LYS A 78 10.28 5.80 -6.47
N THR A 79 10.61 6.95 -7.08
CA THR A 79 9.89 8.19 -6.85
C THR A 79 8.74 8.32 -7.82
N LEU A 80 7.85 9.28 -7.56
CA LEU A 80 6.77 9.58 -8.51
C LEU A 80 7.32 9.94 -9.89
N GLU A 81 8.43 10.67 -9.94
CA GLU A 81 9.05 11.05 -11.21
C GLU A 81 9.54 9.84 -11.99
N GLN A 82 10.04 8.83 -11.30
CA GLN A 82 10.51 7.60 -11.93
C GLN A 82 9.36 6.74 -12.44
N MET A 83 8.24 6.74 -11.74
CA MET A 83 7.06 5.98 -12.14
C MET A 83 6.29 6.66 -13.27
N PHE A 84 6.27 7.98 -13.27
CA PHE A 84 5.54 8.79 -14.23
C PHE A 84 6.49 9.86 -14.78
N PRO A 85 7.31 9.53 -15.78
CA PRO A 85 8.36 10.43 -16.26
C PRO A 85 7.88 11.81 -16.70
N ASN A 86 6.61 11.90 -17.10
CA ASN A 86 6.03 13.18 -17.54
C ASN A 86 5.30 13.91 -16.42
N TRP A 87 5.30 13.35 -15.21
CA TRP A 87 4.61 13.95 -14.09
C TRP A 87 5.47 15.04 -13.46
N LYS A 88 4.85 16.16 -13.16
CA LYS A 88 5.49 17.26 -12.45
C LYS A 88 4.65 17.61 -11.25
N PRO A 89 5.22 17.56 -10.03
CA PRO A 89 4.47 17.93 -8.87
C PRO A 89 4.10 19.42 -8.92
N GLU A 90 2.88 19.71 -8.57
CA GLU A 90 2.41 21.07 -8.52
C GLU A 90 3.22 21.85 -7.49
N GLY A 91 3.60 23.06 -7.84
CA GLY A 91 4.36 23.90 -6.94
C GLY A 91 5.86 23.70 -6.96
N THR A 92 6.36 22.74 -7.72
CA THR A 92 7.80 22.47 -7.81
C THR A 92 8.40 22.85 -9.15
N HIS A 93 7.74 23.66 -9.86
CA HIS A 93 8.17 24.15 -11.16
C HIS A 93 8.91 25.46 -11.04
N ALA A 94 9.55 25.64 -9.98
CA ALA A 94 10.31 26.87 -9.77
C ALA A 94 11.46 26.98 -10.77
#